data_6df149cd4658772de0f93c6b85bf1860
#
_entry.id   6df149cd4658772de0f93c6b85bf1860
#
_cell.length_a   1.000
_cell.length_b   1.000
_cell.length_c   1.000
_cell.angle_alpha   90.00
_cell.angle_beta   90.00
_cell.angle_gamma   90.00
#
_symmetry.space_group_name_H-M   'P 1'
#
loop_
_entity.id
_entity.type
_entity.pdbx_description
1 polymer ?
#
loop_
_entity_poly.entity_id
_entity_poly.type
_entity_poly.pdbx_seq_one_letter_code
_entity_poly.pdbx_strand_id
1 'polypeptide(L)'
;MLRVTTHLFHPTHMSTPALTILKAILSIPIAFGLAYPLIHPSGEGGVLGEMEMLGPIGGIVVVAVFLALVYAYASDLRTPLKSVDRGSRVAEPNSVWLMFLLPYNFIEDFFIISNVAKSLEAESRINPALSGLRSFGRISGIGWCLAQVLSLIPNAIGSIAGGVAVFLWVWHWMFVRRANKMLAGSRVSVAIG
;
A
#
# COMPACT_ATOMS: atom_id res chain seq x y z
N MET A 1 11.77 -19.61 45.97
CA MET A 1 10.87 -18.71 45.23
C MET A 1 11.75 -17.85 44.33
N LEU A 2 12.01 -18.34 43.10
CA LEU A 2 12.88 -17.69 42.12
C LEU A 2 12.01 -16.73 41.26
N ARG A 3 12.24 -15.42 41.37
CA ARG A 3 11.68 -14.43 40.47
C ARG A 3 12.36 -14.51 39.10
N VAL A 4 11.69 -15.06 38.12
CA VAL A 4 12.11 -14.98 36.73
C VAL A 4 11.82 -13.56 36.23
N THR A 5 12.88 -12.77 36.08
CA THR A 5 12.81 -11.44 35.47
C THR A 5 12.74 -11.66 33.94
N THR A 6 11.55 -11.65 33.39
CA THR A 6 11.35 -11.57 31.94
C THR A 6 11.83 -10.21 31.46
N HIS A 7 13.03 -10.16 30.86
CA HIS A 7 13.45 -9.03 30.04
C HIS A 7 12.52 -8.94 28.85
N LEU A 8 11.53 -8.06 28.94
CA LEU A 8 10.72 -7.62 27.81
C LEU A 8 11.67 -6.93 26.80
N PHE A 9 11.90 -7.59 25.68
CA PHE A 9 12.48 -6.96 24.50
C PHE A 9 11.53 -5.82 24.11
N HIS A 10 11.86 -4.60 24.49
CA HIS A 10 11.24 -3.41 23.93
C HIS A 10 11.74 -3.29 22.49
N PRO A 11 10.89 -3.46 21.46
CA PRO A 11 11.28 -3.10 20.12
C PRO A 11 11.61 -1.60 20.14
N THR A 12 12.79 -1.25 19.69
CA THR A 12 13.23 0.14 19.53
C THR A 12 12.27 0.83 18.55
N HIS A 13 11.24 1.48 19.08
CA HIS A 13 10.37 2.35 18.29
C HIS A 13 11.20 3.55 17.86
N MET A 14 11.57 3.57 16.56
CA MET A 14 12.12 4.80 15.98
C MET A 14 11.15 5.95 16.24
N SER A 15 11.70 7.10 16.69
CA SER A 15 10.88 8.31 16.87
C SER A 15 10.22 8.69 15.55
N THR A 16 9.00 9.22 15.62
CA THR A 16 8.23 9.64 14.42
C THR A 16 9.05 10.51 13.45
N PRO A 17 9.83 11.53 13.91
CA PRO A 17 10.65 12.32 13.02
C PRO A 17 11.78 11.52 12.34
N ALA A 18 12.44 10.61 13.07
CA ALA A 18 13.50 9.78 12.49
C ALA A 18 12.94 8.85 11.39
N LEU A 19 11.74 8.29 11.59
CA LEU A 19 11.06 7.48 10.59
C LEU A 19 10.70 8.30 9.35
N THR A 20 10.22 9.53 9.52
CA THR A 20 9.89 10.44 8.40
C THR A 20 11.14 10.80 7.60
N ILE A 21 12.25 11.11 8.27
CA ILE A 21 13.53 11.41 7.63
C ILE A 21 14.02 10.18 6.84
N LEU A 22 13.98 8.99 7.44
CA LEU A 22 14.35 7.75 6.74
C LEU A 22 13.52 7.55 5.47
N LYS A 23 12.20 7.70 5.54
CA LYS A 23 11.31 7.57 4.39
C LYS A 23 11.66 8.61 3.31
N ALA A 24 11.93 9.86 3.68
CA ALA A 24 12.33 10.90 2.75
C ALA A 24 13.65 10.55 2.05
N ILE A 25 14.66 10.06 2.78
CA ILE A 25 15.94 9.63 2.21
C ILE A 25 15.74 8.47 1.23
N LEU A 26 14.93 7.47 1.58
CA LEU A 26 14.61 6.34 0.72
C LEU A 26 13.81 6.74 -0.54
N SER A 27 13.13 7.88 -0.52
CA SER A 27 12.41 8.42 -1.68
C SER A 27 13.33 9.10 -2.71
N ILE A 28 14.57 9.43 -2.35
CA ILE A 28 15.53 10.09 -3.27
C ILE A 28 15.85 9.22 -4.50
N PRO A 29 16.27 7.94 -4.37
CA PRO A 29 16.50 7.08 -5.52
C PRO A 29 15.24 6.84 -6.35
N ILE A 30 14.06 6.83 -5.71
CA ILE A 30 12.77 6.73 -6.41
C ILE A 30 12.54 7.97 -7.29
N ALA A 31 12.76 9.18 -6.74
CA ALA A 31 12.66 10.42 -7.49
C ALA A 31 13.59 10.42 -8.71
N PHE A 32 14.81 9.92 -8.53
CA PHE A 32 15.76 9.77 -9.64
C PHE A 32 15.27 8.78 -10.71
N GLY A 33 14.76 7.61 -10.31
CA GLY A 33 14.18 6.61 -11.22
C GLY A 33 12.98 7.16 -12.01
N LEU A 34 12.13 7.96 -11.39
CA LEU A 34 11.00 8.62 -12.06
C LEU A 34 11.45 9.73 -13.02
N ALA A 35 12.52 10.45 -12.68
CA ALA A 35 13.06 11.52 -13.53
C ALA A 35 13.91 10.99 -14.70
N TYR A 36 14.46 9.78 -14.55
CA TYR A 36 15.41 9.21 -15.53
C TYR A 36 14.86 9.16 -16.98
N PRO A 37 13.63 8.69 -17.25
CA PRO A 37 13.07 8.68 -18.60
C PRO A 37 12.86 10.08 -19.19
N LEU A 38 12.66 11.09 -18.35
CA LEU A 38 12.48 12.49 -18.78
C LEU A 38 13.81 13.11 -19.23
N ILE A 39 14.94 12.67 -18.64
CA ILE A 39 16.28 13.18 -18.92
C ILE A 39 16.92 12.39 -20.08
N HIS A 40 16.56 11.14 -20.24
CA HIS A 40 17.07 10.23 -21.27
C HIS A 40 15.91 9.70 -22.11
N PRO A 41 15.34 10.49 -23.02
CA PRO A 41 14.27 10.04 -23.90
C PRO A 41 14.86 9.05 -24.92
N SER A 42 15.02 7.80 -24.53
CA SER A 42 15.30 6.70 -25.44
C SER A 42 13.96 6.34 -26.10
N GLY A 43 13.85 6.53 -27.41
CA GLY A 43 12.62 6.30 -28.18
C GLY A 43 12.15 4.84 -28.27
N GLU A 44 12.59 3.98 -27.38
CA GLU A 44 12.23 2.57 -27.33
C GLU A 44 11.40 2.27 -26.09
N GLY A 45 10.06 2.34 -26.23
CA GLY A 45 9.13 1.68 -25.34
C GLY A 45 9.04 2.27 -23.92
N GLY A 46 8.05 1.83 -23.20
CA GLY A 46 7.74 2.26 -21.83
C GLY A 46 6.47 3.10 -21.79
N VAL A 47 5.94 3.28 -20.60
CA VAL A 47 4.66 3.98 -20.38
C VAL A 47 4.62 5.36 -21.03
N LEU A 48 5.75 6.10 -21.06
CA LEU A 48 5.80 7.42 -21.70
C LEU A 48 5.69 7.33 -23.22
N GLY A 49 6.35 6.36 -23.88
CA GLY A 49 6.21 6.16 -25.31
C GLY A 49 4.80 5.71 -25.70
N GLU A 50 4.17 4.84 -24.92
CA GLU A 50 2.79 4.44 -25.11
C GLU A 50 1.82 5.62 -24.93
N MET A 51 2.07 6.50 -23.95
CA MET A 51 1.28 7.74 -23.76
C MET A 51 1.47 8.71 -24.92
N GLU A 52 2.66 8.82 -25.49
CA GLU A 52 2.93 9.66 -26.65
C GLU A 52 2.13 9.18 -27.89
N MET A 53 2.00 7.86 -28.10
CA MET A 53 1.14 7.29 -29.16
C MET A 53 -0.33 7.64 -29.01
N LEU A 54 -0.82 7.84 -27.78
CA LEU A 54 -2.20 8.23 -27.49
C LEU A 54 -2.45 9.74 -27.68
N GLY A 55 -1.40 10.51 -27.91
CA GLY A 55 -1.47 11.97 -27.99
C GLY A 55 -1.78 12.65 -26.66
N PRO A 56 -1.77 13.99 -26.60
CA PRO A 56 -1.92 14.73 -25.33
C PRO A 56 -3.23 14.44 -24.60
N ILE A 57 -4.33 14.34 -25.34
CA ILE A 57 -5.67 14.08 -24.75
C ILE A 57 -5.71 12.66 -24.19
N GLY A 58 -5.22 11.66 -24.94
CA GLY A 58 -5.18 10.28 -24.50
C GLY A 58 -4.32 10.10 -23.24
N GLY A 59 -3.16 10.74 -23.20
CA GLY A 59 -2.30 10.75 -22.01
C GLY A 59 -3.00 11.33 -20.78
N ILE A 60 -3.70 12.47 -20.91
CA ILE A 60 -4.48 13.08 -19.81
C ILE A 60 -5.56 12.10 -19.32
N VAL A 61 -6.29 11.46 -20.24
CA VAL A 61 -7.33 10.47 -19.87
C VAL A 61 -6.75 9.31 -19.10
N VAL A 62 -5.62 8.74 -19.56
CA VAL A 62 -4.95 7.63 -18.86
C VAL A 62 -4.54 8.03 -17.45
N VAL A 63 -3.92 9.21 -17.28
CA VAL A 63 -3.53 9.72 -15.96
C VAL A 63 -4.76 9.93 -15.06
N ALA A 64 -5.83 10.52 -15.60
CA ALA A 64 -7.06 10.75 -14.83
C ALA A 64 -7.70 9.44 -14.37
N VAL A 65 -7.77 8.43 -15.24
CA VAL A 65 -8.28 7.09 -14.91
C VAL A 65 -7.40 6.43 -13.86
N PHE A 66 -6.07 6.49 -14.01
CA PHE A 66 -5.15 5.95 -13.03
C PHE A 66 -5.32 6.60 -11.65
N LEU A 67 -5.38 7.93 -11.58
CA LEU A 67 -5.60 8.64 -10.32
C LEU A 67 -6.96 8.30 -9.69
N ALA A 68 -8.01 8.13 -10.50
CA ALA A 68 -9.32 7.69 -10.02
C ALA A 68 -9.28 6.27 -9.43
N LEU A 69 -8.52 5.35 -10.05
CA LEU A 69 -8.33 3.99 -9.54
C LEU A 69 -7.52 4.00 -8.23
N VAL A 70 -6.46 4.80 -8.15
CA VAL A 70 -5.68 4.97 -6.90
C VAL A 70 -6.55 5.56 -5.79
N TYR A 71 -7.41 6.55 -6.12
CA TYR A 71 -8.35 7.11 -5.17
C TYR A 71 -9.34 6.06 -4.64
N ALA A 72 -9.92 5.26 -5.53
CA ALA A 72 -10.85 4.20 -5.16
C ALA A 72 -10.16 3.15 -4.26
N TYR A 73 -8.93 2.75 -4.62
CA TYR A 73 -8.13 1.82 -3.83
C TYR A 73 -7.76 2.38 -2.44
N ALA A 74 -7.27 3.61 -2.36
CA ALA A 74 -6.97 4.29 -1.10
C ALA A 74 -8.22 4.42 -0.21
N SER A 75 -9.38 4.71 -0.81
CA SER A 75 -10.66 4.75 -0.10
C SER A 75 -11.04 3.38 0.47
N ASP A 76 -10.81 2.31 -0.29
CA ASP A 76 -11.03 0.94 0.16
C ASP A 76 -10.04 0.54 1.28
N LEU A 77 -8.78 1.00 1.26
CA LEU A 77 -7.79 0.81 2.34
C LEU A 77 -8.11 1.63 3.60
N ARG A 78 -8.74 2.79 3.45
CA ARG A 78 -9.20 3.61 4.58
C ARG A 78 -10.30 2.93 5.36
N THR A 79 -11.15 2.17 4.68
CA THR A 79 -12.34 1.53 5.27
C THR A 79 -12.00 0.58 6.41
N PRO A 80 -11.07 -0.40 6.31
CA PRO A 80 -10.72 -1.26 7.43
C PRO A 80 -10.15 -0.46 8.60
N LEU A 81 -9.29 0.55 8.38
CA LEU A 81 -8.75 1.39 9.45
C LEU A 81 -9.83 2.18 10.20
N LYS A 82 -10.94 2.55 9.54
CA LYS A 82 -12.11 3.14 10.17
C LYS A 82 -12.98 2.11 10.88
N SER A 83 -12.98 0.88 10.39
CA SER A 83 -13.92 -0.16 10.77
C SER A 83 -13.46 -1.03 11.92
N VAL A 84 -12.16 -1.22 12.11
CA VAL A 84 -11.60 -1.94 13.25
C VAL A 84 -11.78 -1.15 14.55
N ASP A 85 -11.78 -1.85 15.68
CA ASP A 85 -11.77 -1.23 17.00
C ASP A 85 -10.59 -0.26 17.17
N ARG A 86 -10.75 0.76 18.01
CA ARG A 86 -9.67 1.74 18.25
C ARG A 86 -8.42 1.10 18.81
N GLY A 87 -8.56 0.07 19.66
CA GLY A 87 -7.44 -0.69 20.22
C GLY A 87 -6.71 -1.57 19.19
N SER A 88 -7.41 -1.99 18.13
CA SER A 88 -6.84 -2.77 17.01
C SER A 88 -6.18 -1.90 15.94
N ARG A 89 -6.47 -0.59 15.93
CA ARG A 89 -6.02 0.34 14.90
C ARG A 89 -4.57 0.74 15.10
N VAL A 90 -3.72 0.44 14.12
CA VAL A 90 -2.27 0.74 14.15
C VAL A 90 -1.93 2.11 13.55
N ALA A 91 -2.77 2.63 12.65
CA ALA A 91 -2.54 3.92 11.99
C ALA A 91 -3.84 4.70 11.78
N GLU A 92 -3.73 6.02 11.66
CA GLU A 92 -4.86 6.87 11.37
C GLU A 92 -5.46 6.57 9.98
N PRO A 93 -6.81 6.52 9.85
CA PRO A 93 -7.45 6.21 8.57
C PRO A 93 -7.07 7.15 7.44
N ASN A 94 -6.73 8.39 7.74
CA ASN A 94 -6.35 9.38 6.74
C ASN A 94 -4.91 9.24 6.24
N SER A 95 -4.07 8.41 6.88
CA SER A 95 -2.70 8.17 6.43
C SER A 95 -2.63 7.54 5.03
N VAL A 96 -3.69 6.88 4.56
CA VAL A 96 -3.76 6.31 3.21
C VAL A 96 -3.62 7.35 2.10
N TRP A 97 -3.96 8.61 2.36
CA TRP A 97 -3.85 9.67 1.36
C TRP A 97 -2.40 10.05 1.01
N LEU A 98 -1.43 9.60 1.80
CA LEU A 98 -0.01 9.73 1.47
C LEU A 98 0.38 8.94 0.20
N MET A 99 -0.48 8.03 -0.29
CA MET A 99 -0.33 7.37 -1.60
C MET A 99 -0.28 8.36 -2.78
N PHE A 100 -0.77 9.60 -2.60
CA PHE A 100 -0.75 10.63 -3.65
C PHE A 100 0.51 11.52 -3.61
N LEU A 101 1.37 11.35 -2.61
CA LEU A 101 2.55 12.20 -2.43
C LEU A 101 3.76 11.61 -3.14
N LEU A 102 3.89 11.85 -4.46
CA LEU A 102 5.05 11.43 -5.25
C LEU A 102 6.32 12.22 -4.88
N PRO A 103 7.47 11.60 -4.81
CA PRO A 103 7.79 10.17 -4.95
C PRO A 103 7.72 9.40 -3.61
N TYR A 104 7.31 10.06 -2.54
CA TYR A 104 7.28 9.57 -1.17
C TYR A 104 6.34 8.34 -1.01
N ASN A 105 5.27 8.29 -1.83
CA ASN A 105 4.28 7.21 -1.81
C ASN A 105 4.92 5.83 -2.01
N PHE A 106 5.93 5.67 -2.88
CA PHE A 106 6.56 4.37 -3.14
C PHE A 106 7.12 3.72 -1.87
N ILE A 107 7.57 4.52 -0.92
CA ILE A 107 8.03 4.05 0.39
C ILE A 107 6.87 3.99 1.38
N GLU A 108 5.98 4.98 1.35
CA GLU A 108 4.85 5.06 2.27
C GLU A 108 3.86 3.91 2.07
N ASP A 109 3.68 3.43 0.85
CA ASP A 109 2.79 2.32 0.53
C ASP A 109 3.12 1.04 1.32
N PHE A 110 4.42 0.75 1.55
CA PHE A 110 4.84 -0.36 2.41
C PHE A 110 4.30 -0.21 3.85
N PHE A 111 4.31 1.01 4.38
CA PHE A 111 3.82 1.30 5.72
C PHE A 111 2.31 1.29 5.77
N ILE A 112 1.62 1.86 4.79
CA ILE A 112 0.17 1.84 4.68
C ILE A 112 -0.34 0.41 4.65
N ILE A 113 0.19 -0.42 3.74
CA ILE A 113 -0.17 -1.84 3.63
C ILE A 113 0.12 -2.61 4.93
N SER A 114 1.31 -2.41 5.51
CA SER A 114 1.67 -3.06 6.77
C SER A 114 0.75 -2.66 7.93
N ASN A 115 0.38 -1.39 8.02
CA ASN A 115 -0.50 -0.88 9.07
C ASN A 115 -1.93 -1.40 8.92
N VAL A 116 -2.46 -1.46 7.69
CA VAL A 116 -3.76 -2.09 7.41
C VAL A 116 -3.74 -3.57 7.79
N ALA A 117 -2.71 -4.31 7.36
CA ALA A 117 -2.57 -5.72 7.67
C ALA A 117 -2.47 -5.98 9.19
N LYS A 118 -1.66 -5.19 9.91
CA LYS A 118 -1.53 -5.29 11.38
C LYS A 118 -2.84 -4.95 12.09
N SER A 119 -3.59 -3.94 11.61
CA SER A 119 -4.88 -3.57 12.18
C SER A 119 -5.92 -4.68 12.00
N LEU A 120 -5.97 -5.31 10.82
CA LEU A 120 -6.84 -6.45 10.56
C LEU A 120 -6.43 -7.68 11.39
N GLU A 121 -5.13 -7.93 11.56
CA GLU A 121 -4.61 -9.01 12.40
C GLU A 121 -4.98 -8.82 13.88
N ALA A 122 -4.82 -7.59 14.40
CA ALA A 122 -5.23 -7.28 15.77
C ALA A 122 -6.74 -7.44 15.96
N GLU A 123 -7.54 -6.95 15.02
CA GLU A 123 -9.00 -7.08 15.02
C GLU A 123 -9.46 -8.54 14.94
N SER A 124 -8.78 -9.39 14.20
CA SER A 124 -9.13 -10.81 14.06
C SER A 124 -9.09 -11.60 15.37
N ARG A 125 -8.41 -11.09 16.39
CA ARG A 125 -8.33 -11.70 17.73
C ARG A 125 -9.60 -11.49 18.54
N ILE A 126 -10.38 -10.44 18.22
CA ILE A 126 -11.60 -10.07 18.92
C ILE A 126 -12.84 -10.18 18.02
N ASN A 127 -12.67 -10.23 16.71
CA ASN A 127 -13.75 -10.30 15.72
C ASN A 127 -13.70 -11.64 14.96
N PRO A 128 -14.57 -12.61 15.30
CA PRO A 128 -14.59 -13.94 14.67
C PRO A 128 -14.81 -13.91 13.16
N ALA A 129 -15.45 -12.87 12.61
CA ALA A 129 -15.66 -12.73 11.18
C ALA A 129 -14.35 -12.70 10.38
N LEU A 130 -13.25 -12.26 11.00
CA LEU A 130 -11.92 -12.18 10.38
C LEU A 130 -11.04 -13.41 10.63
N SER A 131 -11.48 -14.39 11.44
CA SER A 131 -10.67 -15.55 11.85
C SER A 131 -10.20 -16.43 10.70
N GLY A 132 -10.94 -16.44 9.57
CA GLY A 132 -10.57 -17.16 8.34
C GLY A 132 -9.55 -16.45 7.45
N LEU A 133 -9.12 -15.23 7.77
CA LEU A 133 -8.13 -14.52 6.98
C LEU A 133 -6.72 -15.00 7.31
N ARG A 134 -5.99 -15.39 6.28
CA ARG A 134 -4.55 -15.72 6.37
C ARG A 134 -3.74 -14.56 5.77
N SER A 135 -2.55 -14.28 6.31
CA SER A 135 -1.61 -13.22 5.86
C SER A 135 -2.16 -11.77 5.83
N PHE A 136 -3.45 -11.55 6.06
CA PHE A 136 -4.09 -10.23 6.09
C PHE A 136 -3.73 -9.31 4.92
N GLY A 137 -3.54 -9.89 3.72
CA GLY A 137 -3.14 -9.17 2.51
C GLY A 137 -1.68 -8.74 2.45
N ARG A 138 -0.86 -9.07 3.47
CA ARG A 138 0.53 -8.63 3.56
C ARG A 138 1.38 -9.10 2.39
N ILE A 139 1.22 -10.36 1.94
CA ILE A 139 2.02 -10.94 0.86
C ILE A 139 1.75 -10.23 -0.46
N SER A 140 0.48 -10.11 -0.87
CA SER A 140 0.12 -9.44 -2.13
C SER A 140 0.43 -7.94 -2.09
N GLY A 141 0.18 -7.27 -0.96
CA GLY A 141 0.42 -5.85 -0.83
C GLY A 141 1.90 -5.47 -0.80
N ILE A 142 2.74 -6.16 0.00
CA ILE A 142 4.19 -5.91 0.02
C ILE A 142 4.82 -6.34 -1.32
N GLY A 143 4.36 -7.46 -1.90
CA GLY A 143 4.79 -7.88 -3.23
C GLY A 143 4.49 -6.82 -4.31
N TRP A 144 3.30 -6.20 -4.27
CA TRP A 144 2.98 -5.06 -5.12
C TRP A 144 3.94 -3.89 -4.93
N CYS A 145 4.17 -3.45 -3.69
CA CYS A 145 5.09 -2.35 -3.41
C CYS A 145 6.52 -2.62 -3.93
N LEU A 146 7.03 -3.84 -3.76
CA LEU A 146 8.34 -4.24 -4.29
C LEU A 146 8.36 -4.22 -5.82
N ALA A 147 7.36 -4.81 -6.46
CA ALA A 147 7.25 -4.86 -7.92
C ALA A 147 7.15 -3.45 -8.51
N GLN A 148 6.42 -2.54 -7.86
CA GLN A 148 6.30 -1.13 -8.23
C GLN A 148 7.66 -0.40 -8.19
N VAL A 149 8.47 -0.63 -7.15
CA VAL A 149 9.83 -0.06 -7.07
C VAL A 149 10.73 -0.64 -8.16
N LEU A 150 10.68 -1.96 -8.36
CA LEU A 150 11.47 -2.63 -9.41
C LEU A 150 11.06 -2.19 -10.82
N SER A 151 9.81 -1.79 -11.05
CA SER A 151 9.34 -1.30 -12.33
C SER A 151 10.00 0.01 -12.78
N LEU A 152 10.67 0.72 -11.88
CA LEU A 152 11.43 1.93 -12.21
C LEU A 152 12.77 1.65 -12.89
N ILE A 153 13.22 0.38 -12.95
CA ILE A 153 14.46 0.02 -13.63
C ILE A 153 14.22 0.09 -15.16
N PRO A 154 14.99 0.90 -15.89
CA PRO A 154 14.73 1.14 -17.32
C PRO A 154 15.26 0.01 -18.20
N ASN A 155 14.70 -1.20 -18.07
CA ASN A 155 15.03 -2.37 -18.89
C ASN A 155 13.87 -3.39 -18.87
N ALA A 156 14.06 -4.54 -19.54
CA ALA A 156 13.07 -5.60 -19.61
C ALA A 156 12.60 -6.11 -18.23
N ILE A 157 13.47 -6.11 -17.21
CA ILE A 157 13.12 -6.50 -15.84
C ILE A 157 12.09 -5.53 -15.26
N GLY A 158 12.29 -4.22 -15.47
CA GLY A 158 11.33 -3.20 -15.02
C GLY A 158 9.98 -3.33 -15.70
N SER A 159 9.95 -3.61 -17.00
CA SER A 159 8.69 -3.82 -17.73
C SER A 159 7.92 -5.05 -17.20
N ILE A 160 8.61 -6.16 -16.97
CA ILE A 160 8.00 -7.35 -16.35
C ILE A 160 7.51 -7.04 -14.92
N ALA A 161 8.33 -6.35 -14.13
CA ALA A 161 7.97 -5.95 -12.78
C ALA A 161 6.73 -5.03 -12.75
N GLY A 162 6.58 -4.14 -13.73
CA GLY A 162 5.39 -3.32 -13.91
C GLY A 162 4.13 -4.15 -14.12
N GLY A 163 4.16 -5.14 -14.99
CA GLY A 163 3.05 -6.07 -15.19
C GLY A 163 2.70 -6.85 -13.91
N VAL A 164 3.73 -7.35 -13.20
CA VAL A 164 3.56 -8.04 -11.92
C VAL A 164 2.98 -7.10 -10.86
N ALA A 165 3.40 -5.84 -10.84
CA ALA A 165 2.87 -4.84 -9.92
C ALA A 165 1.37 -4.63 -10.12
N VAL A 166 0.91 -4.45 -11.37
CA VAL A 166 -0.52 -4.30 -11.67
C VAL A 166 -1.32 -5.53 -11.22
N PHE A 167 -0.83 -6.74 -11.53
CA PHE A 167 -1.48 -7.98 -11.10
C PHE A 167 -1.60 -8.08 -9.58
N LEU A 168 -0.51 -7.83 -8.84
CA LEU A 168 -0.49 -7.90 -7.38
C LEU A 168 -1.34 -6.81 -6.75
N TRP A 169 -1.40 -5.61 -7.36
CA TRP A 169 -2.26 -4.52 -6.92
C TRP A 169 -3.74 -4.91 -7.01
N VAL A 170 -4.19 -5.42 -8.15
CA VAL A 170 -5.57 -5.89 -8.32
C VAL A 170 -5.89 -7.02 -7.35
N TRP A 171 -5.00 -7.99 -7.19
CA TRP A 171 -5.17 -9.08 -6.22
C TRP A 171 -5.29 -8.57 -4.79
N HIS A 172 -4.40 -7.66 -4.38
CA HIS A 172 -4.48 -7.04 -3.06
C HIS A 172 -5.77 -6.23 -2.89
N TRP A 173 -6.19 -5.50 -3.91
CA TRP A 173 -7.44 -4.74 -3.85
C TRP A 173 -8.66 -5.65 -3.66
N MET A 174 -8.73 -6.77 -4.37
CA MET A 174 -9.80 -7.77 -4.15
C MET A 174 -9.79 -8.30 -2.72
N PHE A 175 -8.61 -8.55 -2.13
CA PHE A 175 -8.49 -8.92 -0.73
C PHE A 175 -9.06 -7.83 0.20
N VAL A 176 -8.67 -6.58 0.01
CA VAL A 176 -9.15 -5.44 0.82
C VAL A 176 -10.67 -5.32 0.77
N ARG A 177 -11.25 -5.41 -0.42
CA ARG A 177 -12.71 -5.39 -0.60
C ARG A 177 -13.41 -6.55 0.11
N ARG A 178 -12.80 -7.75 0.09
CA ARG A 178 -13.31 -8.89 0.84
C ARG A 178 -13.27 -8.63 2.35
N ALA A 179 -12.16 -8.13 2.88
CA ALA A 179 -12.04 -7.79 4.29
C ALA A 179 -13.06 -6.72 4.72
N ASN A 180 -13.29 -5.70 3.88
CA ASN A 180 -14.30 -4.67 4.12
C ASN A 180 -15.72 -5.25 4.22
N LYS A 181 -16.09 -6.20 3.34
CA LYS A 181 -17.38 -6.90 3.40
C LYS A 181 -17.54 -7.70 4.69
N MET A 182 -16.48 -8.40 5.14
CA MET A 182 -16.51 -9.17 6.39
C MET A 182 -16.69 -8.26 7.62
N LEU A 183 -15.99 -7.12 7.67
CA LEU A 183 -16.13 -6.13 8.73
C LEU A 183 -17.53 -5.49 8.75
N ALA A 184 -18.12 -5.22 7.58
CA ALA A 184 -19.48 -4.67 7.50
C ALA A 184 -20.52 -5.68 7.99
N GLY A 185 -20.39 -6.96 7.63
CA GLY A 185 -21.29 -8.01 8.06
C GLY A 185 -21.29 -8.25 9.57
N SER A 186 -20.11 -8.21 10.21
CA SER A 186 -19.99 -8.39 11.66
C SER A 186 -20.70 -7.29 12.47
N ARG A 187 -20.67 -6.04 11.99
CA ARG A 187 -21.36 -4.92 12.66
C ARG A 187 -22.89 -5.04 12.61
N VAL A 188 -23.42 -5.51 11.50
CA VAL A 188 -24.88 -5.75 11.36
C VAL A 188 -25.33 -6.83 12.33
N SER A 189 -24.55 -7.90 12.48
CA SER A 189 -24.86 -9.00 13.41
C SER A 189 -24.92 -8.54 14.87
N VAL A 190 -24.00 -7.66 15.29
CA VAL A 190 -23.97 -7.10 16.66
C VAL A 190 -25.12 -6.10 16.91
N ALA A 191 -25.61 -5.43 15.87
CA ALA A 191 -26.70 -4.43 16.02
C ALA A 191 -28.10 -5.08 16.10
N ILE A 192 -28.25 -6.35 15.73
CA ILE A 192 -29.54 -7.06 15.68
C ILE A 192 -29.70 -8.05 16.87
N GLY A 193 -28.61 -8.44 17.56
CA GLY A 193 -28.62 -9.31 18.74
C GLY A 193 -28.57 -8.54 20.04
#